data_7be8e78b126b59e2000dacdcb4aa5a67
#
_entry.id   7be8e78b126b59e2000dacdcb4aa5a67
#
_cell.length_a   1.000
_cell.length_b   1.000
_cell.length_c   1.000
_cell.angle_alpha   90.00
_cell.angle_beta   90.00
_cell.angle_gamma   90.00
#
_symmetry.space_group_name_H-M   'P 1'
#
loop_
_entity.id
_entity.type
_entity.pdbx_description
1 polymer ?
#
loop_
_entity_poly.entity_id
_entity_poly.type
_entity_poly.pdbx_seq_one_letter_code
_entity_poly.pdbx_strand_id
1 'polypeptide(L)'
;IYRGFKKSEEFRRLIVNDTLPSYIENFNLKQSDVLSNPQHRFVFADNQIVSLLKKTTVNLGDIADVVTGFYTGNNKKFIKAASDTVKGAKNYEVIDQSMIVDNSSTDGEPNLSEAYIPFIKSASETRYVRNHEDWYVRWDSETVSFYKADKKARFQNSDYYFKTGIGIPMVKSSKIKAFLMQNRVFDQSIVGIFPKDKAKLNYILALMNSDIINQIIHIINPTANNSAN
;
A
#
# COMPACT_ATOMS: atom_id res chain seq x y z
N ILE A 1 9.68 26.74 -10.20
CA ILE A 1 10.06 25.36 -9.86
C ILE A 1 9.97 24.52 -11.14
N TYR A 2 10.97 23.72 -11.39
CA TYR A 2 11.10 22.93 -12.60
C TYR A 2 10.91 21.43 -12.31
N ARG A 3 10.26 20.73 -13.18
CA ARG A 3 9.99 19.29 -13.11
C ARG A 3 10.39 18.62 -14.42
N GLY A 4 10.86 17.38 -14.37
CA GLY A 4 11.20 16.59 -15.55
C GLY A 4 12.70 16.23 -15.67
N PHE A 5 13.56 16.78 -14.82
CA PHE A 5 14.97 16.44 -14.83
C PHE A 5 15.24 15.07 -14.19
N LYS A 6 16.01 14.25 -14.90
CA LYS A 6 16.43 12.93 -14.42
C LYS A 6 17.73 12.98 -13.60
N LYS A 7 18.56 14.00 -13.82
CA LYS A 7 19.86 14.18 -13.15
C LYS A 7 20.08 15.64 -12.76
N SER A 8 20.67 15.89 -11.60
CA SER A 8 20.96 17.23 -11.09
C SER A 8 21.97 18.00 -11.97
N GLU A 9 22.90 17.30 -12.62
CA GLU A 9 23.88 17.90 -13.54
C GLU A 9 23.23 18.42 -14.81
N GLU A 10 22.27 17.68 -15.38
CA GLU A 10 21.48 18.13 -16.53
C GLU A 10 20.70 19.41 -16.18
N PHE A 11 20.09 19.44 -15.01
CA PHE A 11 19.39 20.62 -14.49
C PHE A 11 20.30 21.86 -14.41
N ARG A 12 21.48 21.73 -13.77
CA ARG A 12 22.43 22.84 -13.64
C ARG A 12 22.88 23.37 -15.00
N ARG A 13 23.23 22.48 -15.92
CA ARG A 13 23.72 22.84 -17.26
C ARG A 13 22.67 23.60 -18.07
N LEU A 14 21.42 23.16 -18.02
CA LEU A 14 20.33 23.77 -18.78
C LEU A 14 19.87 25.10 -18.20
N ILE A 15 19.87 25.26 -16.88
CA ILE A 15 19.54 26.55 -16.23
C ILE A 15 20.62 27.60 -16.51
N VAL A 16 21.90 27.23 -16.42
CA VAL A 16 23.00 28.16 -16.67
C VAL A 16 22.98 28.69 -18.12
N ASN A 17 22.54 27.88 -19.06
CA ASN A 17 22.51 28.23 -20.49
C ASN A 17 21.16 28.81 -20.96
N ASP A 18 20.19 28.98 -20.06
CA ASP A 18 18.81 29.44 -20.33
C ASP A 18 18.12 28.65 -21.48
N THR A 19 18.45 27.38 -21.63
CA THR A 19 17.97 26.49 -22.70
C THR A 19 17.16 25.35 -22.12
N LEU A 20 15.98 25.66 -21.57
CA LEU A 20 15.08 24.63 -21.03
C LEU A 20 14.32 23.94 -22.18
N PRO A 21 14.45 22.59 -22.31
CA PRO A 21 13.65 21.84 -23.26
C PRO A 21 12.15 21.99 -23.00
N SER A 22 11.34 21.92 -24.06
CA SER A 22 9.87 22.07 -23.99
C SER A 22 9.18 21.03 -23.12
N TYR A 23 9.81 19.88 -22.83
CA TYR A 23 9.28 18.85 -21.93
C TYR A 23 9.48 19.16 -20.44
N ILE A 24 10.21 20.22 -20.11
CA ILE A 24 10.40 20.67 -18.74
C ILE A 24 9.25 21.57 -18.33
N GLU A 25 8.45 21.09 -17.40
CA GLU A 25 7.35 21.86 -16.84
C GLU A 25 7.85 22.93 -15.87
N ASN A 26 7.38 24.15 -16.03
CA ASN A 26 7.67 25.28 -15.17
C ASN A 26 6.42 25.64 -14.34
N PHE A 27 6.55 25.64 -13.02
CA PHE A 27 5.46 25.98 -12.10
C PHE A 27 5.82 27.24 -11.31
N ASN A 28 4.96 28.24 -11.38
CA ASN A 28 5.02 29.43 -10.55
C ASN A 28 4.16 29.20 -9.30
N LEU A 29 4.79 28.89 -8.17
CA LEU A 29 4.12 28.67 -6.89
C LEU A 29 4.41 29.85 -5.95
N LYS A 30 3.36 30.44 -5.38
CA LYS A 30 3.49 31.41 -4.30
C LYS A 30 3.75 30.66 -2.97
N GLN A 31 4.54 31.25 -2.09
CA GLN A 31 4.77 30.68 -0.76
C GLN A 31 3.47 30.48 0.03
N SER A 32 2.52 31.42 -0.10
CA SER A 32 1.19 31.30 0.49
C SER A 32 0.43 30.03 0.03
N ASP A 33 0.59 29.62 -1.23
CA ASP A 33 -0.05 28.43 -1.76
C ASP A 33 0.55 27.16 -1.12
N VAL A 34 1.88 27.13 -0.96
CA VAL A 34 2.56 26.01 -0.27
C VAL A 34 2.12 25.92 1.18
N LEU A 35 2.06 27.05 1.89
CA LEU A 35 1.61 27.11 3.29
C LEU A 35 0.14 26.67 3.47
N SER A 36 -0.71 26.88 2.47
CA SER A 36 -2.11 26.48 2.49
C SER A 36 -2.34 24.99 2.17
N ASN A 37 -1.33 24.28 1.65
CA ASN A 37 -1.43 22.88 1.33
C ASN A 37 -1.28 21.99 2.59
N PRO A 38 -1.94 20.80 2.65
CA PRO A 38 -1.73 19.85 3.72
C PRO A 38 -0.24 19.51 3.90
N GLN A 39 0.25 19.56 5.13
CA GLN A 39 1.67 19.32 5.48
C GLN A 39 2.66 20.26 4.75
N HIS A 40 2.20 21.42 4.27
CA HIS A 40 3.02 22.41 3.52
C HIS A 40 3.77 21.82 2.32
N ARG A 41 3.15 20.87 1.64
CA ARG A 41 3.76 20.17 0.48
C ARG A 41 3.73 21.05 -0.76
N PHE A 42 4.76 20.92 -1.60
CA PHE A 42 4.75 21.45 -2.96
C PHE A 42 3.81 20.58 -3.81
N VAL A 43 2.73 21.17 -4.32
CA VAL A 43 1.77 20.51 -5.19
C VAL A 43 1.98 21.02 -6.61
N PHE A 44 2.40 20.12 -7.50
CA PHE A 44 2.61 20.42 -8.93
C PHE A 44 1.41 19.88 -9.71
N ALA A 45 0.37 20.70 -9.79
CA ALA A 45 -0.87 20.35 -10.49
C ALA A 45 -1.47 21.59 -11.17
N ASP A 46 -2.40 21.32 -12.08
CA ASP A 46 -3.21 22.38 -12.63
C ASP A 46 -4.13 23.02 -11.58
N ASN A 47 -4.65 24.21 -11.90
CA ASN A 47 -5.49 24.98 -10.99
C ASN A 47 -6.80 24.25 -10.61
N GLN A 48 -7.30 23.34 -11.46
CA GLN A 48 -8.55 22.62 -11.19
C GLN A 48 -8.38 21.60 -10.06
N ILE A 49 -7.32 20.79 -10.11
CA ILE A 49 -7.04 19.79 -9.07
C ILE A 49 -6.69 20.49 -7.74
N VAL A 50 -5.88 21.55 -7.78
CA VAL A 50 -5.58 22.35 -6.59
C VAL A 50 -6.85 22.95 -5.97
N SER A 51 -7.76 23.44 -6.81
CA SER A 51 -9.06 23.98 -6.35
C SER A 51 -9.93 22.90 -5.70
N LEU A 52 -9.97 21.69 -6.26
CA LEU A 52 -10.67 20.55 -5.65
C LEU A 52 -10.09 20.19 -4.29
N LEU A 53 -8.75 20.07 -4.17
CA LEU A 53 -8.09 19.78 -2.91
C LEU A 53 -8.38 20.82 -1.83
N LYS A 54 -8.41 22.11 -2.19
CA LYS A 54 -8.76 23.22 -1.27
C LYS A 54 -10.21 23.21 -0.82
N LYS A 55 -11.13 22.67 -1.62
CA LYS A 55 -12.56 22.55 -1.28
C LYS A 55 -12.90 21.32 -0.45
N THR A 56 -12.00 20.36 -0.38
CA THR A 56 -12.23 19.12 0.36
C THR A 56 -12.14 19.36 1.85
N THR A 57 -13.23 19.09 2.56
CA THR A 57 -13.33 19.24 4.02
C THR A 57 -13.19 17.93 4.78
N VAL A 58 -13.24 16.79 4.09
CA VAL A 58 -13.18 15.44 4.67
C VAL A 58 -11.96 14.71 4.09
N ASN A 59 -11.08 14.24 4.96
CA ASN A 59 -9.93 13.42 4.59
C ASN A 59 -10.27 11.93 4.71
N LEU A 60 -9.49 11.07 4.04
CA LEU A 60 -9.65 9.62 4.16
C LEU A 60 -9.57 9.15 5.62
N GLY A 61 -8.65 9.70 6.41
CA GLY A 61 -8.51 9.38 7.83
C GLY A 61 -9.71 9.73 8.71
N ASP A 62 -10.58 10.65 8.27
CA ASP A 62 -11.81 10.98 8.98
C ASP A 62 -12.87 9.87 8.84
N ILE A 63 -12.85 9.13 7.73
CA ILE A 63 -13.86 8.12 7.36
C ILE A 63 -13.37 6.68 7.35
N ALA A 64 -12.06 6.47 7.43
CA ALA A 64 -11.43 5.14 7.42
C ALA A 64 -10.14 5.14 8.23
N ASP A 65 -9.80 3.99 8.81
CA ASP A 65 -8.48 3.74 9.35
C ASP A 65 -7.56 3.26 8.23
N VAL A 66 -6.35 3.83 8.17
CA VAL A 66 -5.35 3.51 7.14
C VAL A 66 -4.11 2.95 7.83
N VAL A 67 -3.85 1.67 7.61
CA VAL A 67 -2.81 0.94 8.34
C VAL A 67 -1.94 0.10 7.39
N THR A 68 -0.74 -0.23 7.80
CA THR A 68 0.12 -1.20 7.09
C THR A 68 0.04 -2.56 7.76
N GLY A 69 0.26 -3.63 6.98
CA GLY A 69 0.31 -4.99 7.49
C GLY A 69 1.58 -5.27 8.31
N PHE A 70 1.83 -6.52 8.60
CA PHE A 70 2.97 -6.93 9.41
C PHE A 70 4.14 -7.46 8.57
N TYR A 71 5.30 -7.52 9.19
CA TYR A 71 6.50 -8.17 8.66
C TYR A 71 6.94 -9.29 9.60
N THR A 72 7.20 -10.48 9.03
CA THR A 72 7.52 -11.69 9.80
C THR A 72 8.91 -11.68 10.46
N GLY A 73 9.77 -10.71 10.12
CA GLY A 73 11.19 -10.71 10.49
C GLY A 73 12.07 -11.57 9.58
N ASN A 74 11.50 -12.62 8.99
CA ASN A 74 12.18 -13.51 8.03
C ASN A 74 11.16 -14.17 7.08
N ASN A 75 10.83 -13.48 6.00
CA ASN A 75 9.83 -13.96 5.04
C ASN A 75 10.18 -15.31 4.42
N LYS A 76 11.47 -15.62 4.18
CA LYS A 76 11.87 -16.90 3.59
C LYS A 76 11.58 -18.09 4.53
N LYS A 77 11.65 -17.87 5.83
CA LYS A 77 11.38 -18.92 6.83
C LYS A 77 9.88 -19.14 7.04
N PHE A 78 9.08 -18.09 6.99
CA PHE A 78 7.71 -18.12 7.48
C PHE A 78 6.64 -17.98 6.39
N ILE A 79 7.04 -17.73 5.14
CA ILE A 79 6.10 -17.58 4.03
C ILE A 79 6.37 -18.66 2.99
N LYS A 80 5.30 -19.27 2.48
CA LYS A 80 5.34 -20.23 1.37
C LYS A 80 4.48 -19.70 0.22
N ALA A 81 4.85 -20.08 -1.01
CA ALA A 81 4.10 -19.75 -2.21
C ALA A 81 3.05 -20.82 -2.50
N ALA A 82 1.94 -20.43 -3.14
CA ALA A 82 0.92 -21.39 -3.59
C ALA A 82 1.45 -22.36 -4.66
N SER A 83 2.35 -21.86 -5.51
CA SER A 83 3.05 -22.66 -6.54
C SER A 83 4.37 -22.00 -6.93
N ASP A 84 5.20 -22.69 -7.65
CA ASP A 84 6.45 -22.20 -8.24
C ASP A 84 6.24 -21.15 -9.34
N THR A 85 5.05 -21.11 -9.94
CA THR A 85 4.65 -20.15 -10.98
C THR A 85 4.25 -18.78 -10.41
N VAL A 86 4.05 -18.66 -9.09
CA VAL A 86 3.73 -17.37 -8.45
C VAL A 86 4.86 -16.39 -8.67
N LYS A 87 4.54 -15.19 -9.10
CA LYS A 87 5.51 -14.13 -9.34
C LYS A 87 6.31 -13.81 -8.08
N GLY A 88 7.63 -14.01 -8.16
CA GLY A 88 8.55 -13.81 -7.03
C GLY A 88 8.73 -15.02 -6.12
N ALA A 89 8.16 -16.19 -6.45
CA ALA A 89 8.26 -17.41 -5.67
C ALA A 89 9.64 -18.11 -5.72
N LYS A 90 10.51 -17.74 -6.67
CA LYS A 90 11.80 -18.43 -6.92
C LYS A 90 12.64 -18.78 -5.68
N ASN A 91 12.50 -18.02 -4.59
CA ASN A 91 13.27 -18.21 -3.36
C ASN A 91 12.39 -18.64 -2.17
N TYR A 92 11.20 -19.12 -2.44
CA TYR A 92 10.23 -19.57 -1.44
C TYR A 92 9.87 -21.03 -1.68
N GLU A 93 9.59 -21.75 -0.63
CA GLU A 93 9.03 -23.10 -0.73
C GLU A 93 7.57 -23.03 -1.18
N VAL A 94 7.13 -24.06 -1.91
CA VAL A 94 5.73 -24.26 -2.25
C VAL A 94 5.01 -24.87 -1.04
N ILE A 95 3.81 -24.38 -0.76
CA ILE A 95 2.99 -24.88 0.36
C ILE A 95 2.48 -26.30 0.09
N ASP A 96 2.54 -27.14 1.11
CA ASP A 96 1.75 -28.37 1.14
C ASP A 96 0.32 -28.01 1.55
N GLN A 97 -0.66 -28.43 0.76
CA GLN A 97 -2.08 -28.15 1.00
C GLN A 97 -2.59 -28.68 2.36
N SER A 98 -1.98 -29.75 2.87
CA SER A 98 -2.31 -30.32 4.19
C SER A 98 -1.95 -29.41 5.36
N MET A 99 -1.06 -28.44 5.16
CA MET A 99 -0.64 -27.45 6.18
C MET A 99 -1.55 -26.22 6.23
N ILE A 100 -2.46 -26.07 5.28
CA ILE A 100 -3.35 -24.91 5.20
C ILE A 100 -4.51 -25.09 6.15
N VAL A 101 -4.72 -24.08 7.00
CA VAL A 101 -5.82 -24.05 7.96
C VAL A 101 -6.72 -22.84 7.74
N ASP A 102 -7.98 -22.96 8.12
CA ASP A 102 -8.91 -21.84 8.20
C ASP A 102 -8.93 -21.34 9.64
N ASN A 103 -8.04 -20.39 9.95
CA ASN A 103 -7.90 -19.79 11.26
C ASN A 103 -8.03 -18.27 11.12
N SER A 104 -8.80 -17.66 12.02
CA SER A 104 -8.99 -16.22 12.10
C SER A 104 -8.59 -15.62 13.47
N SER A 105 -7.91 -16.41 14.30
CA SER A 105 -7.38 -15.96 15.59
C SER A 105 -6.09 -15.16 15.39
N THR A 106 -5.99 -14.02 16.06
CA THR A 106 -4.73 -13.23 16.12
C THR A 106 -3.67 -13.86 17.03
N ASP A 107 -3.99 -14.95 17.71
CA ASP A 107 -3.06 -15.73 18.55
C ASP A 107 -2.55 -17.00 17.87
N GLY A 108 -3.01 -17.25 16.63
CA GLY A 108 -2.60 -18.39 15.82
C GLY A 108 -3.35 -19.69 16.11
N GLU A 109 -3.02 -20.74 15.36
CA GLU A 109 -3.58 -22.08 15.51
C GLU A 109 -2.92 -22.81 16.69
N PRO A 110 -3.67 -23.21 17.73
CA PRO A 110 -3.08 -23.78 18.95
C PRO A 110 -2.69 -25.27 18.84
N ASN A 111 -3.28 -26.00 17.88
CA ASN A 111 -3.21 -27.46 17.89
C ASN A 111 -2.21 -28.04 16.85
N LEU A 112 -1.58 -27.19 16.05
CA LEU A 112 -0.67 -27.60 14.99
C LEU A 112 0.67 -26.89 15.11
N SER A 113 1.76 -27.62 14.86
CA SER A 113 3.12 -27.09 14.91
C SER A 113 3.54 -26.33 13.64
N GLU A 114 2.84 -26.54 12.52
CA GLU A 114 3.11 -25.89 11.24
C GLU A 114 1.80 -25.61 10.50
N ALA A 115 1.02 -24.69 11.02
CA ALA A 115 -0.20 -24.23 10.37
C ALA A 115 0.10 -23.01 9.49
N TYR A 116 -0.48 -22.95 8.31
CA TYR A 116 -0.37 -21.82 7.40
C TYR A 116 -1.75 -21.29 7.03
N ILE A 117 -1.85 -19.97 6.94
CA ILE A 117 -3.08 -19.29 6.50
C ILE A 117 -2.82 -18.46 5.24
N PRO A 118 -3.84 -18.19 4.43
CA PRO A 118 -3.72 -17.28 3.28
C PRO A 118 -3.21 -15.90 3.69
N PHE A 119 -2.28 -15.36 2.90
CA PHE A 119 -1.55 -14.15 3.21
C PHE A 119 -1.45 -13.21 2.02
N ILE A 120 -1.84 -11.95 2.20
CA ILE A 120 -1.71 -10.94 1.15
C ILE A 120 -0.32 -10.32 1.20
N LYS A 121 0.62 -10.90 0.46
CA LYS A 121 2.02 -10.46 0.39
C LYS A 121 2.28 -9.46 -0.75
N SER A 122 1.49 -9.50 -1.79
CA SER A 122 1.69 -8.69 -3.00
C SER A 122 0.40 -8.02 -3.45
N ALA A 123 0.55 -6.96 -4.26
CA ALA A 123 -0.57 -6.30 -4.89
C ALA A 123 -1.36 -7.27 -5.77
N SER A 124 -2.66 -7.05 -5.89
CA SER A 124 -3.49 -7.77 -6.87
C SER A 124 -3.10 -7.36 -8.30
N GLU A 125 -3.19 -8.30 -9.23
CA GLU A 125 -3.05 -8.03 -10.65
C GLU A 125 -4.29 -7.33 -11.22
N THR A 126 -5.44 -7.57 -10.59
CA THR A 126 -6.75 -7.01 -10.95
C THR A 126 -7.18 -5.94 -9.96
N ARG A 127 -8.11 -5.05 -10.41
CA ARG A 127 -8.81 -4.10 -9.56
C ARG A 127 -10.03 -4.79 -8.90
N TYR A 128 -10.46 -4.27 -7.76
CA TYR A 128 -11.68 -4.64 -7.04
C TYR A 128 -11.62 -5.99 -6.33
N VAL A 129 -11.15 -7.04 -6.96
CA VAL A 129 -11.11 -8.40 -6.39
C VAL A 129 -9.74 -9.04 -6.55
N ARG A 130 -9.41 -9.98 -5.68
CA ARG A 130 -8.31 -10.95 -5.84
C ARG A 130 -8.92 -12.26 -6.32
N ASN A 131 -8.34 -12.84 -7.37
CA ASN A 131 -8.89 -14.03 -7.99
C ASN A 131 -8.35 -15.33 -7.37
N HIS A 132 -7.20 -15.26 -6.69
CA HIS A 132 -6.53 -16.44 -6.12
C HIS A 132 -5.62 -16.04 -4.96
N GLU A 133 -5.23 -17.01 -4.15
CA GLU A 133 -4.26 -16.87 -3.07
C GLU A 133 -2.88 -17.32 -3.56
N ASP A 134 -1.94 -16.42 -3.56
CA ASP A 134 -0.57 -16.66 -4.02
C ASP A 134 0.39 -17.04 -2.91
N TRP A 135 0.07 -16.63 -1.67
CA TRP A 135 0.98 -16.72 -0.56
C TRP A 135 0.30 -17.19 0.72
N TYR A 136 1.05 -17.91 1.53
CA TYR A 136 0.65 -18.42 2.83
C TYR A 136 1.70 -18.06 3.88
N VAL A 137 1.26 -17.65 5.06
CA VAL A 137 2.14 -17.33 6.19
C VAL A 137 1.92 -18.33 7.31
N ARG A 138 3.00 -18.74 7.94
CA ARG A 138 2.96 -19.62 9.11
C ARG A 138 2.23 -18.95 10.26
N TRP A 139 1.24 -19.64 10.83
CA TRP A 139 0.29 -19.02 11.76
C TRP A 139 -0.09 -19.98 12.93
N ASP A 140 0.79 -20.89 13.32
CA ASP A 140 0.65 -21.59 14.59
C ASP A 140 0.93 -20.67 15.78
N SER A 141 0.41 -20.99 16.97
CA SER A 141 0.47 -20.13 18.16
C SER A 141 1.90 -19.84 18.61
N GLU A 142 2.82 -20.79 18.46
CA GLU A 142 4.22 -20.60 18.79
C GLU A 142 4.87 -19.56 17.85
N THR A 143 4.61 -19.69 16.55
CA THR A 143 5.12 -18.76 15.55
C THR A 143 4.52 -17.36 15.70
N VAL A 144 3.23 -17.25 15.99
CA VAL A 144 2.60 -15.94 16.27
C VAL A 144 3.19 -15.29 17.53
N SER A 145 3.42 -16.08 18.57
CA SER A 145 4.10 -15.60 19.78
C SER A 145 5.51 -15.11 19.48
N PHE A 146 6.24 -15.81 18.61
CA PHE A 146 7.53 -15.36 18.11
C PHE A 146 7.43 -14.01 17.37
N TYR A 147 6.47 -13.81 16.46
CA TYR A 147 6.28 -12.53 15.78
C TYR A 147 6.02 -11.36 16.74
N LYS A 148 5.28 -11.62 17.83
CA LYS A 148 4.98 -10.61 18.85
C LYS A 148 6.21 -10.23 19.68
N ALA A 149 7.17 -11.14 19.88
CA ALA A 149 8.33 -10.96 20.74
C ALA A 149 9.60 -10.53 19.99
N ASP A 150 9.76 -10.92 18.71
CA ASP A 150 10.97 -10.71 17.94
C ASP A 150 11.14 -9.24 17.50
N LYS A 151 12.32 -8.65 17.77
CA LYS A 151 12.61 -7.26 17.43
C LYS A 151 12.72 -6.98 15.93
N LYS A 152 12.94 -7.99 15.10
CA LYS A 152 13.01 -7.86 13.64
C LYS A 152 11.64 -7.99 13.01
N ALA A 153 10.75 -8.75 13.62
CA ALA A 153 9.34 -8.80 13.23
C ALA A 153 8.65 -7.49 13.58
N ARG A 154 7.64 -7.14 12.80
CA ARG A 154 6.76 -5.99 13.06
C ARG A 154 5.33 -6.48 13.12
N PHE A 155 4.97 -7.11 14.25
CA PHE A 155 3.60 -7.56 14.50
C PHE A 155 2.77 -6.36 14.96
N GLN A 156 2.20 -5.65 13.99
CA GLN A 156 1.51 -4.38 14.21
C GLN A 156 0.11 -4.42 13.60
N ASN A 157 -0.78 -3.56 14.10
CA ASN A 157 -2.13 -3.40 13.56
C ASN A 157 -2.95 -4.70 13.53
N SER A 158 -2.72 -5.60 14.48
CA SER A 158 -3.38 -6.92 14.56
C SER A 158 -4.90 -6.83 14.70
N ASP A 159 -5.41 -5.70 15.19
CA ASP A 159 -6.85 -5.44 15.27
C ASP A 159 -7.55 -5.40 13.89
N TYR A 160 -6.78 -5.26 12.81
CA TYR A 160 -7.29 -5.24 11.44
C TYR A 160 -7.11 -6.55 10.69
N TYR A 161 -6.44 -7.54 11.29
CA TYR A 161 -6.33 -8.86 10.68
C TYR A 161 -7.69 -9.55 10.64
N PHE A 162 -7.92 -10.31 9.60
CA PHE A 162 -9.17 -11.05 9.34
C PHE A 162 -10.41 -10.15 9.16
N LYS A 163 -10.26 -8.83 9.18
CA LYS A 163 -11.37 -7.90 8.90
C LYS A 163 -11.53 -7.67 7.40
N THR A 164 -12.75 -7.27 7.03
CA THR A 164 -13.03 -6.80 5.68
C THR A 164 -12.52 -5.37 5.51
N GLY A 165 -11.70 -5.15 4.49
CA GLY A 165 -11.12 -3.85 4.17
C GLY A 165 -10.68 -3.78 2.70
N ILE A 166 -9.97 -2.73 2.36
CA ILE A 166 -9.43 -2.48 1.02
C ILE A 166 -7.92 -2.51 1.08
N GLY A 167 -7.28 -3.30 0.21
CA GLY A 167 -5.83 -3.34 0.08
C GLY A 167 -5.35 -2.49 -1.10
N ILE A 168 -4.29 -1.73 -0.89
CA ILE A 168 -3.55 -1.07 -1.96
C ILE A 168 -2.05 -1.35 -1.79
N PRO A 169 -1.27 -1.45 -2.90
CA PRO A 169 0.17 -1.63 -2.78
C PRO A 169 0.83 -0.39 -2.18
N MET A 170 1.79 -0.59 -1.27
CA MET A 170 2.59 0.50 -0.72
C MET A 170 3.48 1.14 -1.80
N VAL A 171 4.04 0.34 -2.70
CA VAL A 171 4.87 0.84 -3.80
C VAL A 171 4.00 1.10 -5.02
N LYS A 172 4.09 2.30 -5.56
CA LYS A 172 3.37 2.70 -6.77
C LYS A 172 3.92 1.99 -8.00
N SER A 173 3.02 1.37 -8.75
CA SER A 173 3.15 1.18 -10.19
C SER A 173 2.49 2.37 -10.91
N SER A 174 2.28 2.29 -12.22
CA SER A 174 1.64 3.35 -13.01
C SER A 174 0.27 3.79 -12.48
N LYS A 175 -0.55 2.85 -11.99
CA LYS A 175 -1.87 3.12 -11.38
C LYS A 175 -2.08 2.27 -10.14
N ILE A 176 -2.77 2.83 -9.14
CA ILE A 176 -3.22 2.08 -7.97
C ILE A 176 -4.27 1.07 -8.40
N LYS A 177 -4.09 -0.16 -7.94
CA LYS A 177 -5.08 -1.24 -8.06
C LYS A 177 -5.55 -1.58 -6.66
N ALA A 178 -6.65 -0.97 -6.25
CA ALA A 178 -7.28 -1.27 -4.98
C ALA A 178 -8.15 -2.53 -5.12
N PHE A 179 -8.10 -3.38 -4.12
CA PHE A 179 -8.81 -4.67 -4.09
C PHE A 179 -9.43 -4.94 -2.72
N LEU A 180 -10.49 -5.73 -2.71
CA LEU A 180 -11.15 -6.15 -1.48
C LEU A 180 -10.29 -7.18 -0.74
N MET A 181 -10.09 -6.98 0.55
CA MET A 181 -9.52 -7.93 1.50
C MET A 181 -10.62 -8.47 2.39
N GLN A 182 -10.71 -9.79 2.54
CA GLN A 182 -11.70 -10.44 3.40
C GLN A 182 -11.05 -11.61 4.13
N ASN A 183 -11.17 -11.63 5.46
CA ASN A 183 -10.64 -12.71 6.30
C ASN A 183 -9.18 -13.07 5.99
N ARG A 184 -8.30 -12.07 5.93
CA ARG A 184 -6.88 -12.24 5.58
C ARG A 184 -5.97 -11.42 6.48
N VAL A 185 -4.77 -11.93 6.65
CA VAL A 185 -3.61 -11.19 7.15
C VAL A 185 -2.84 -10.63 5.95
N PHE A 186 -2.19 -9.49 6.10
CA PHE A 186 -1.54 -8.79 5.01
C PHE A 186 -0.15 -8.26 5.40
N ASP A 187 0.74 -8.24 4.41
CA ASP A 187 2.14 -7.82 4.54
C ASP A 187 2.29 -6.29 4.66
N GLN A 188 3.40 -5.85 5.25
CA GLN A 188 3.74 -4.43 5.33
C GLN A 188 3.84 -3.72 3.97
N SER A 189 3.95 -4.45 2.87
CA SER A 189 3.92 -3.91 1.49
C SER A 189 2.51 -3.53 1.02
N ILE A 190 1.50 -3.85 1.82
CA ILE A 190 0.09 -3.53 1.58
C ILE A 190 -0.38 -2.49 2.61
N VAL A 191 -1.00 -1.44 2.12
CA VAL A 191 -1.76 -0.49 2.93
C VAL A 191 -3.21 -0.97 2.96
N GLY A 192 -3.72 -1.24 4.16
CA GLY A 192 -5.12 -1.58 4.40
C GLY A 192 -5.93 -0.32 4.72
N ILE A 193 -7.09 -0.18 4.10
CA ILE A 193 -8.06 0.88 4.36
C ILE A 193 -9.32 0.24 4.91
N PHE A 194 -9.69 0.59 6.13
CA PHE A 194 -10.82 0.01 6.85
C PHE A 194 -11.84 1.11 7.14
N PRO A 195 -12.93 1.19 6.36
CA PRO A 195 -13.98 2.19 6.56
C PRO A 195 -14.60 2.10 7.95
N LYS A 196 -14.72 3.23 8.65
CA LYS A 196 -15.41 3.33 9.93
C LYS A 196 -16.90 3.01 9.80
N ASP A 197 -17.50 3.42 8.68
CA ASP A 197 -18.83 3.02 8.22
C ASP A 197 -18.71 1.95 7.14
N LYS A 198 -19.11 0.72 7.46
CA LYS A 198 -19.05 -0.43 6.53
C LYS A 198 -19.85 -0.21 5.23
N ALA A 199 -20.91 0.60 5.26
CA ALA A 199 -21.70 0.92 4.07
C ALA A 199 -20.88 1.68 3.01
N LYS A 200 -19.80 2.36 3.40
CA LYS A 200 -18.91 3.09 2.52
C LYS A 200 -17.82 2.25 1.85
N LEU A 201 -17.72 0.96 2.18
CA LEU A 201 -16.64 0.08 1.67
C LEU A 201 -16.56 0.09 0.14
N ASN A 202 -17.67 -0.18 -0.54
CA ASN A 202 -17.71 -0.24 -2.01
C ASN A 202 -17.48 1.13 -2.64
N TYR A 203 -17.99 2.19 -2.01
CA TYR A 203 -17.74 3.56 -2.46
C TYR A 203 -16.24 3.90 -2.39
N ILE A 204 -15.58 3.64 -1.27
CA ILE A 204 -14.15 3.92 -1.11
C ILE A 204 -13.32 3.02 -2.04
N LEU A 205 -13.70 1.75 -2.22
CA LEU A 205 -13.02 0.85 -3.16
C LEU A 205 -13.10 1.37 -4.61
N ALA A 206 -14.27 1.85 -5.04
CA ALA A 206 -14.44 2.44 -6.36
C ALA A 206 -13.65 3.74 -6.50
N LEU A 207 -13.70 4.60 -5.47
CA LEU A 207 -12.97 5.87 -5.43
C LEU A 207 -11.45 5.65 -5.55
N MET A 208 -10.86 4.70 -4.81
CA MET A 208 -9.44 4.38 -4.85
C MET A 208 -8.98 3.83 -6.21
N ASN A 209 -9.89 3.24 -6.99
CA ASN A 209 -9.62 2.77 -8.35
C ASN A 209 -9.87 3.83 -9.43
N SER A 210 -10.40 5.01 -9.08
CA SER A 210 -10.71 6.08 -10.03
C SER A 210 -9.43 6.76 -10.56
N ASP A 211 -9.48 7.26 -11.78
CA ASP A 211 -8.36 7.99 -12.37
C ASP A 211 -8.12 9.32 -11.64
N ILE A 212 -9.16 9.97 -11.14
CA ILE A 212 -9.02 11.23 -10.39
C ILE A 212 -8.21 11.04 -9.10
N ILE A 213 -8.49 10.00 -8.32
CA ILE A 213 -7.73 9.70 -7.10
C ILE A 213 -6.30 9.29 -7.44
N ASN A 214 -6.09 8.52 -8.50
CA ASN A 214 -4.74 8.19 -8.96
C ASN A 214 -3.93 9.45 -9.30
N GLN A 215 -4.52 10.40 -10.02
CA GLN A 215 -3.88 11.69 -10.33
C GLN A 215 -3.58 12.48 -9.04
N ILE A 216 -4.55 12.62 -8.14
CA ILE A 216 -4.39 13.33 -6.86
C ILE A 216 -3.25 12.73 -6.04
N ILE A 217 -3.21 11.41 -5.88
CA ILE A 217 -2.15 10.73 -5.12
C ILE A 217 -0.77 10.94 -5.75
N HIS A 218 -0.67 10.91 -7.09
CA HIS A 218 0.59 11.20 -7.77
C HIS A 218 1.05 12.66 -7.58
N ILE A 219 0.12 13.58 -7.48
CA ILE A 219 0.39 15.00 -7.27
C ILE A 219 0.83 15.27 -5.83
N ILE A 220 0.07 14.75 -4.85
CA ILE A 220 0.33 14.99 -3.42
C ILE A 220 1.59 14.24 -2.96
N ASN A 221 1.77 13.03 -3.45
CA ASN A 221 2.90 12.18 -3.10
C ASN A 221 3.64 11.71 -4.36
N PRO A 222 4.57 12.52 -4.90
CA PRO A 222 5.34 12.18 -6.10
C PRO A 222 6.37 11.06 -5.87
N THR A 223 6.52 10.57 -4.64
CA THR A 223 7.44 9.46 -4.33
C THR A 223 6.88 8.13 -4.83
N ALA A 224 7.73 7.11 -4.89
CA ALA A 224 7.32 5.77 -5.31
C ALA A 224 6.45 5.04 -4.26
N ASN A 225 6.31 5.57 -3.04
CA ASN A 225 5.61 4.89 -1.96
C ASN A 225 4.25 5.53 -1.65
N ASN A 226 3.23 4.69 -1.45
CA ASN A 226 1.97 5.06 -0.81
C ASN A 226 2.12 4.75 0.68
N SER A 227 2.57 5.71 1.48
CA SER A 227 2.63 5.53 2.93
C SER A 227 1.28 5.80 3.58
N ALA A 228 1.04 5.18 4.73
CA ALA A 228 -0.17 5.38 5.53
C ALA A 228 -0.17 6.69 6.33
N ASN A 229 0.83 7.56 6.11
CA ASN A 229 1.00 8.85 6.82
C ASN A 229 0.20 9.96 6.17
#